data_7899370639242789e61d87bc21aa7213
#
_entry.id   7899370639242789e61d87bc21aa7213
#
_cell.length_a   1.000
_cell.length_b   1.000
_cell.length_c   1.000
_cell.angle_alpha   90.00
_cell.angle_beta   90.00
_cell.angle_gamma   90.00
#
_symmetry.space_group_name_H-M   'P 1'
#
loop_
_entity.id
_entity.type
_entity.pdbx_description
1 polymer ?
#
loop_
_entity_poly.entity_id
_entity_poly.type
_entity_poly.pdbx_seq_one_letter_code
_entity_poly.pdbx_strand_id
1 'polypeptide(L)'
;MPRLQKILVIGVLENYVIRQELENEMERLLAKSGVQGIRSHMVLPPRNELMEGELKERIKENDFDGVLVIRPKAMRKETKEVVTSLGARFYMPPAAYYNFWPYWNMAWGQAYPSSSSVKEYTYVSTEFNLYNTKDEKLLWSGETESAYSKNFGKLAREYARALVTQLKKDKVIGTK
;
A
#
# COMPACT_ATOMS: atom_id res chain seq x y z
N MET A 1 12.37 13.78 9.29
CA MET A 1 11.14 13.52 8.52
C MET A 1 10.00 14.33 9.11
N PRO A 2 9.06 14.85 8.29
CA PRO A 2 7.87 15.49 8.82
C PRO A 2 7.05 14.47 9.62
N ARG A 3 6.44 14.91 10.71
CA ARG A 3 5.57 14.04 11.53
C ARG A 3 4.24 13.88 10.83
N LEU A 4 3.97 12.69 10.34
CA LEU A 4 2.70 12.36 9.68
C LEU A 4 1.63 12.11 10.74
N GLN A 5 0.49 12.77 10.60
CA GLN A 5 -0.67 12.65 11.50
C GLN A 5 -1.88 12.06 10.80
N LYS A 6 -2.06 12.35 9.49
CA LYS A 6 -3.21 11.92 8.72
C LYS A 6 -2.78 11.40 7.34
N ILE A 7 -2.95 10.10 7.13
CA ILE A 7 -2.48 9.39 5.94
C ILE A 7 -3.66 8.81 5.17
N LEU A 8 -3.76 9.13 3.87
CA LEU A 8 -4.65 8.45 2.94
C LEU A 8 -4.03 7.10 2.56
N VAL A 9 -4.74 6.01 2.78
CA VAL A 9 -4.31 4.65 2.44
C VAL A 9 -5.01 4.18 1.19
N ILE A 10 -4.23 3.82 0.16
CA ILE A 10 -4.74 3.43 -1.16
C ILE A 10 -4.23 2.03 -1.50
N GLY A 11 -5.14 1.07 -1.59
CA GLY A 11 -4.87 -0.25 -2.14
C GLY A 11 -5.10 -0.25 -3.66
N VAL A 12 -4.04 -0.42 -4.44
CA VAL A 12 -4.12 -0.54 -5.92
C VAL A 12 -4.41 -1.98 -6.28
N LEU A 13 -5.68 -2.37 -6.13
CA LEU A 13 -6.20 -3.72 -6.32
C LEU A 13 -7.49 -3.66 -7.14
N GLU A 14 -7.64 -4.54 -8.12
CA GLU A 14 -8.87 -4.62 -8.91
C GLU A 14 -10.04 -5.17 -8.10
N ASN A 15 -9.78 -6.12 -7.20
CA ASN A 15 -10.81 -6.66 -6.33
C ASN A 15 -11.14 -5.69 -5.20
N TYR A 16 -12.32 -5.11 -5.29
CA TYR A 16 -12.79 -4.10 -4.34
C TYR A 16 -12.90 -4.62 -2.90
N VAL A 17 -13.32 -5.87 -2.70
CA VAL A 17 -13.43 -6.47 -1.35
C VAL A 17 -12.06 -6.61 -0.70
N ILE A 18 -11.07 -7.09 -1.45
CA ILE A 18 -9.68 -7.23 -0.94
C ILE A 18 -9.10 -5.85 -0.63
N ARG A 19 -9.34 -4.87 -1.50
CA ARG A 19 -8.94 -3.48 -1.27
C ARG A 19 -9.52 -2.94 0.04
N GLN A 20 -10.83 -3.14 0.25
CA GLN A 20 -11.48 -2.70 1.49
C GLN A 20 -10.88 -3.36 2.73
N GLU A 21 -10.66 -4.67 2.72
CA GLU A 21 -10.07 -5.39 3.85
C GLU A 21 -8.67 -4.88 4.19
N LEU A 22 -7.84 -4.65 3.18
CA LEU A 22 -6.49 -4.13 3.36
C LEU A 22 -6.51 -2.71 3.94
N GLU A 23 -7.30 -1.82 3.35
CA GLU A 23 -7.40 -0.43 3.81
C GLU A 23 -7.99 -0.33 5.23
N ASN A 24 -9.00 -1.17 5.56
CA ASN A 24 -9.58 -1.25 6.91
C ASN A 24 -8.55 -1.67 7.97
N GLU A 25 -7.76 -2.66 7.65
CA GLU A 25 -6.75 -3.16 8.60
C GLU A 25 -5.60 -2.15 8.78
N MET A 26 -5.22 -1.45 7.71
CA MET A 26 -4.24 -0.36 7.78
C MET A 26 -4.73 0.79 8.65
N GLU A 27 -5.96 1.27 8.45
CA GLU A 27 -6.57 2.30 9.30
C GLU A 27 -6.50 1.91 10.78
N ARG A 28 -6.94 0.69 11.09
CA ARG A 28 -6.95 0.16 12.47
C ARG A 28 -5.56 0.14 13.12
N LEU A 29 -4.52 -0.25 12.38
CA LEU A 29 -3.16 -0.35 12.90
C LEU A 29 -2.46 1.01 12.97
N LEU A 30 -2.70 1.89 12.02
CA LEU A 30 -2.22 3.28 12.06
C LEU A 30 -2.79 4.03 13.27
N ALA A 31 -4.09 3.88 13.53
CA ALA A 31 -4.74 4.48 14.70
C ALA A 31 -4.08 4.04 16.01
N LYS A 32 -3.73 2.76 16.17
CA LYS A 32 -2.97 2.25 17.32
C LYS A 32 -1.56 2.85 17.44
N SER A 33 -1.06 3.47 16.39
CA SER A 33 0.24 4.12 16.33
C SER A 33 0.15 5.65 16.47
N GLY A 34 -1.06 6.16 16.76
CA GLY A 34 -1.30 7.59 16.90
C GLY A 34 -1.34 8.35 15.57
N VAL A 35 -1.58 7.64 14.47
CA VAL A 35 -1.73 8.21 13.12
C VAL A 35 -3.14 7.91 12.61
N GLN A 36 -3.83 8.92 12.12
CA GLN A 36 -5.13 8.76 11.50
C GLN A 36 -4.96 8.23 10.08
N GLY A 37 -5.21 6.94 9.87
CA GLY A 37 -5.33 6.34 8.54
C GLY A 37 -6.74 6.59 7.99
N ILE A 38 -6.85 7.02 6.74
CA ILE A 38 -8.13 7.16 6.04
C ILE A 38 -8.14 6.21 4.85
N ARG A 39 -9.17 5.40 4.77
CA ARG A 39 -9.37 4.43 3.69
C ARG A 39 -9.76 5.12 2.40
N SER A 40 -9.04 4.86 1.32
CA SER A 40 -9.31 5.51 0.05
C SER A 40 -10.70 5.19 -0.51
N HIS A 41 -11.22 3.98 -0.28
CA HIS A 41 -12.54 3.60 -0.75
C HIS A 41 -13.71 4.38 -0.10
N MET A 42 -13.44 5.13 0.97
CA MET A 42 -14.43 6.01 1.60
C MET A 42 -14.42 7.43 1.02
N VAL A 43 -13.32 7.85 0.43
CA VAL A 43 -13.11 9.22 -0.06
C VAL A 43 -12.90 9.31 -1.57
N LEU A 44 -12.58 8.19 -2.21
CA LEU A 44 -12.38 8.09 -3.66
C LEU A 44 -13.45 7.15 -4.26
N PRO A 45 -13.96 7.44 -5.46
CA PRO A 45 -14.81 6.48 -6.16
C PRO A 45 -14.08 5.17 -6.44
N PRO A 46 -14.82 4.08 -6.62
CA PRO A 46 -14.22 2.81 -7.00
C PRO A 46 -13.53 2.98 -8.35
N ARG A 47 -12.22 2.64 -8.38
CA ARG A 47 -11.40 2.51 -9.58
C ARG A 47 -11.19 3.81 -10.39
N ASN A 48 -10.25 3.85 -11.21
CA ASN A 48 -9.77 4.74 -12.30
C ASN A 48 -10.68 5.90 -12.81
N GLU A 49 -11.80 6.17 -12.19
CA GLU A 49 -12.73 7.21 -12.61
C GLU A 49 -12.28 8.62 -12.18
N LEU A 50 -11.32 8.70 -11.24
CA LEU A 50 -10.77 9.97 -10.81
C LEU A 50 -9.67 10.43 -11.75
N MET A 51 -9.89 11.58 -12.33
CA MET A 51 -8.81 12.32 -12.98
C MET A 51 -7.82 12.84 -11.93
N GLU A 52 -6.56 13.02 -12.33
CA GLU A 52 -5.50 13.53 -11.45
C GLU A 52 -5.91 14.80 -10.68
N GLY A 53 -6.61 15.73 -11.36
CA GLY A 53 -7.09 16.97 -10.75
C GLY A 53 -8.06 16.74 -9.59
N GLU A 54 -9.03 15.85 -9.77
CA GLU A 54 -10.03 15.52 -8.74
C GLU A 54 -9.38 14.86 -7.51
N LEU A 55 -8.41 13.97 -7.75
CA LEU A 55 -7.67 13.36 -6.64
C LEU A 55 -6.84 14.38 -5.88
N LYS A 56 -6.18 15.31 -6.58
CA LYS A 56 -5.46 16.43 -5.96
C LYS A 56 -6.37 17.28 -5.08
N GLU A 57 -7.54 17.63 -5.59
CA GLU A 57 -8.54 18.39 -4.82
C GLU A 57 -8.96 17.64 -3.56
N ARG A 58 -9.31 16.34 -3.66
CA ARG A 58 -9.71 15.55 -2.50
C ARG A 58 -8.59 15.37 -1.47
N ILE A 59 -7.35 15.21 -1.91
CA ILE A 59 -6.20 15.17 -1.00
C ILE A 59 -6.09 16.49 -0.23
N LYS A 60 -6.27 17.60 -0.91
CA LYS A 60 -6.17 18.96 -0.34
C LYS A 60 -7.33 19.30 0.59
N GLU A 61 -8.56 19.00 0.18
CA GLU A 61 -9.79 19.25 0.96
C GLU A 61 -9.81 18.48 2.28
N ASN A 62 -9.16 17.33 2.34
CA ASN A 62 -9.12 16.48 3.52
C ASN A 62 -7.86 16.67 4.38
N ASP A 63 -6.98 17.60 4.06
CA ASP A 63 -5.75 17.90 4.82
C ASP A 63 -4.91 16.65 5.13
N PHE A 64 -4.67 15.80 4.14
CA PHE A 64 -3.77 14.67 4.30
C PHE A 64 -2.32 15.13 4.33
N ASP A 65 -1.53 14.58 5.26
CA ASP A 65 -0.08 14.80 5.35
C ASP A 65 0.69 13.89 4.42
N GLY A 66 0.16 12.70 4.18
CA GLY A 66 0.78 11.67 3.36
C GLY A 66 -0.22 10.80 2.63
N VAL A 67 0.25 10.18 1.55
CA VAL A 67 -0.46 9.15 0.79
C VAL A 67 0.37 7.87 0.78
N LEU A 68 -0.20 6.81 1.35
CA LEU A 68 0.39 5.47 1.34
C LEU A 68 -0.27 4.64 0.24
N VAL A 69 0.51 4.24 -0.75
CA VAL A 69 0.07 3.38 -1.84
C VAL A 69 0.59 1.96 -1.62
N ILE A 70 -0.29 0.99 -1.70
CA ILE A 70 -0.01 -0.44 -1.54
C ILE A 70 -0.39 -1.14 -2.83
N ARG A 71 0.61 -1.72 -3.51
CA ARG A 71 0.42 -2.33 -4.83
C ARG A 71 1.08 -3.70 -4.93
N PRO A 72 0.33 -4.77 -5.22
CA PRO A 72 0.91 -6.02 -5.70
C PRO A 72 1.65 -5.78 -7.02
N LYS A 73 2.87 -6.26 -7.11
CA LYS A 73 3.80 -5.93 -8.20
C LYS A 73 4.03 -7.08 -9.17
N ALA A 74 4.21 -8.28 -8.63
CA ALA A 74 4.50 -9.46 -9.40
C ALA A 74 4.03 -10.73 -8.69
N MET A 75 3.71 -11.76 -9.46
CA MET A 75 3.59 -13.12 -8.95
C MET A 75 4.74 -13.97 -9.49
N ARG A 76 5.37 -14.70 -8.58
CA ARG A 76 6.38 -15.70 -8.92
C ARG A 76 5.85 -17.09 -8.58
N LYS A 77 5.87 -18.01 -9.54
CA LYS A 77 5.53 -19.42 -9.32
C LYS A 77 6.79 -20.18 -8.99
N GLU A 78 6.80 -20.88 -7.88
CA GLU A 78 7.84 -21.86 -7.56
C GLU A 78 7.23 -23.24 -7.33
N THR A 79 7.89 -24.26 -7.86
CA THR A 79 7.47 -25.66 -7.77
C THR A 79 8.00 -26.38 -6.54
N LYS A 80 8.80 -25.74 -5.68
CA LYS A 80 9.38 -26.36 -4.48
C LYS A 80 9.69 -25.34 -3.37
N GLU A 81 9.35 -25.75 -2.15
CA GLU A 81 9.67 -25.26 -0.82
C GLU A 81 8.81 -24.14 -0.26
N VAL A 82 8.22 -24.47 0.89
CA VAL A 82 7.39 -23.58 1.72
C VAL A 82 8.31 -22.56 2.40
N VAL A 83 8.28 -21.32 1.95
CA VAL A 83 8.85 -20.21 2.72
C VAL A 83 7.74 -19.64 3.61
N THR A 84 7.87 -19.84 4.90
CA THR A 84 6.89 -19.44 5.92
C THR A 84 7.13 -18.04 6.47
N SER A 85 8.08 -17.28 5.95
CA SER A 85 8.43 -15.97 6.47
C SER A 85 8.10 -14.84 5.49
N LEU A 86 7.30 -13.87 5.97
CA LEU A 86 7.19 -12.55 5.37
C LEU A 86 8.53 -11.82 5.56
N GLY A 87 9.30 -11.70 4.49
CA GLY A 87 10.52 -10.90 4.47
C GLY A 87 10.22 -9.52 3.90
N ALA A 88 10.19 -8.49 4.74
CA ALA A 88 10.21 -7.12 4.22
C ALA A 88 11.64 -6.80 3.74
N ARG A 89 11.77 -6.48 2.46
CA ARG A 89 13.04 -6.04 1.87
C ARG A 89 12.97 -4.56 1.54
N PHE A 90 13.97 -3.81 2.00
CA PHE A 90 14.10 -2.39 1.66
C PHE A 90 14.99 -2.27 0.43
N TYR A 91 14.50 -1.58 -0.57
CA TYR A 91 15.22 -1.37 -1.81
C TYR A 91 15.14 0.10 -2.23
N MET A 92 16.07 0.53 -3.04
CA MET A 92 16.00 1.83 -3.68
C MET A 92 15.00 1.75 -4.84
N PRO A 93 13.88 2.50 -4.78
CA PRO A 93 12.87 2.41 -5.82
C PRO A 93 13.37 3.01 -7.14
N PRO A 94 12.80 2.58 -8.29
CA PRO A 94 13.06 3.22 -9.57
C PRO A 94 12.81 4.72 -9.55
N ALA A 95 13.55 5.48 -10.34
CA ALA A 95 13.46 6.95 -10.36
C ALA A 95 12.03 7.48 -10.59
N ALA A 96 11.21 6.76 -11.37
CA ALA A 96 9.80 7.10 -11.58
C ALA A 96 8.96 7.14 -10.30
N TYR A 97 9.40 6.49 -9.22
CA TYR A 97 8.68 6.42 -7.94
C TYR A 97 8.90 7.65 -7.06
N TYR A 98 9.92 8.47 -7.32
CA TYR A 98 10.25 9.62 -6.48
C TYR A 98 9.20 10.74 -6.50
N ASN A 99 8.37 10.80 -7.54
CA ASN A 99 7.25 11.73 -7.64
C ASN A 99 5.92 10.97 -7.67
N PHE A 100 4.94 11.45 -6.91
CA PHE A 100 3.65 10.77 -6.73
C PHE A 100 2.87 10.58 -8.03
N TRP A 101 2.70 11.62 -8.84
CA TRP A 101 1.83 11.55 -10.02
C TRP A 101 2.32 10.60 -11.13
N PRO A 102 3.60 10.59 -11.51
CA PRO A 102 4.12 9.58 -12.43
C PRO A 102 3.95 8.16 -11.91
N TYR A 103 4.19 7.96 -10.59
CA TYR A 103 3.97 6.67 -9.95
C TYR A 103 2.47 6.27 -9.96
N TRP A 104 1.57 7.19 -9.61
CA TRP A 104 0.13 6.96 -9.59
C TRP A 104 -0.41 6.46 -10.93
N ASN A 105 -0.09 7.15 -12.03
CA ASN A 105 -0.54 6.79 -13.37
C ASN A 105 -0.01 5.40 -13.78
N MET A 106 1.25 5.10 -13.47
CA MET A 106 1.83 3.78 -13.72
C MET A 106 1.17 2.68 -12.86
N ALA A 107 0.94 2.94 -11.58
CA ALA A 107 0.43 1.95 -10.63
C ALA A 107 -0.97 1.45 -11.02
N TRP A 108 -1.84 2.34 -11.42
CA TRP A 108 -3.18 1.96 -11.90
C TRP A 108 -3.16 1.29 -13.27
N GLY A 109 -2.29 1.71 -14.19
CA GLY A 109 -2.11 1.06 -15.48
C GLY A 109 -1.58 -0.38 -15.38
N GLN A 110 -0.95 -0.72 -14.25
CA GLN A 110 -0.40 -2.04 -13.94
C GLN A 110 -1.07 -2.69 -12.73
N ALA A 111 -2.31 -2.31 -12.42
CA ALA A 111 -3.06 -2.91 -11.32
C ALA A 111 -3.19 -4.43 -11.53
N TYR A 112 -2.84 -5.19 -10.50
CA TYR A 112 -2.81 -6.64 -10.61
C TYR A 112 -4.24 -7.22 -10.64
N PRO A 113 -4.60 -8.06 -11.63
CA PRO A 113 -5.87 -8.75 -11.65
C PRO A 113 -5.93 -9.77 -10.49
N SER A 114 -6.92 -9.64 -9.63
CA SER A 114 -7.09 -10.49 -8.44
C SER A 114 -7.65 -11.88 -8.72
N SER A 115 -7.93 -12.20 -9.97
CA SER A 115 -8.53 -13.47 -10.40
C SER A 115 -7.49 -14.38 -11.05
N SER A 116 -6.78 -15.17 -10.27
CA SER A 116 -6.09 -16.34 -10.81
C SER A 116 -6.40 -17.58 -9.95
N SER A 117 -7.05 -18.54 -10.56
CA SER A 117 -7.15 -19.90 -10.05
C SER A 117 -5.78 -20.56 -10.17
N VAL A 118 -4.97 -20.52 -9.12
CA VAL A 118 -3.64 -21.10 -9.14
C VAL A 118 -3.56 -22.31 -8.22
N LYS A 119 -3.16 -23.44 -8.78
CA LYS A 119 -2.97 -24.73 -8.08
C LYS A 119 -1.55 -24.95 -7.56
N GLU A 120 -0.64 -23.97 -7.68
CA GLU A 120 0.76 -24.06 -7.30
C GLU A 120 1.11 -22.95 -6.30
N TYR A 121 2.20 -23.13 -5.56
CA TYR A 121 2.68 -22.11 -4.64
C TYR A 121 3.04 -20.85 -5.43
N THR A 122 2.32 -19.79 -5.17
CA THR A 122 2.51 -18.50 -5.83
C THR A 122 2.95 -17.50 -4.77
N TYR A 123 4.02 -16.79 -5.05
CA TYR A 123 4.50 -15.68 -4.21
C TYR A 123 4.03 -14.37 -4.83
N VAL A 124 3.54 -13.47 -4.00
CA VAL A 124 3.14 -12.13 -4.39
C VAL A 124 4.13 -11.14 -3.81
N SER A 125 4.79 -10.40 -4.69
CA SER A 125 5.59 -9.25 -4.29
C SER A 125 4.70 -8.03 -4.22
N THR A 126 4.73 -7.33 -3.09
CA THR A 126 3.90 -6.14 -2.85
C THR A 126 4.80 -4.97 -2.45
N GLU A 127 4.65 -3.87 -3.14
CA GLU A 127 5.34 -2.63 -2.81
C GLU A 127 4.45 -1.69 -1.99
N PHE A 128 5.10 -0.89 -1.18
CA PHE A 128 4.52 0.13 -0.32
C PHE A 128 5.27 1.43 -0.53
N ASN A 129 4.59 2.47 -0.96
CA ASN A 129 5.20 3.77 -1.19
C ASN A 129 4.42 4.85 -0.43
N LEU A 130 5.11 5.61 0.39
CA LEU A 130 4.55 6.71 1.16
C LEU A 130 5.08 8.04 0.63
N TYR A 131 4.17 8.89 0.23
CA TYR A 131 4.46 10.21 -0.33
C TYR A 131 3.99 11.33 0.59
N ASN A 132 4.73 12.43 0.60
CA ASN A 132 4.31 13.67 1.21
C ASN A 132 3.31 14.40 0.29
N THR A 133 2.25 14.95 0.86
CA THR A 133 1.23 15.65 0.07
C THR A 133 1.62 17.10 -0.28
N LYS A 134 2.56 17.70 0.47
CA LYS A 134 2.97 19.10 0.27
C LYS A 134 3.89 19.29 -0.92
N ASP A 135 4.87 18.40 -1.08
CA ASP A 135 5.90 18.47 -2.13
C ASP A 135 5.82 17.28 -3.10
N GLU A 136 4.85 16.39 -2.89
CA GLU A 136 4.59 15.20 -3.73
C GLU A 136 5.79 14.24 -3.83
N LYS A 137 6.71 14.29 -2.83
CA LYS A 137 7.93 13.50 -2.81
C LYS A 137 7.77 12.20 -2.04
N LEU A 138 8.50 11.18 -2.49
CA LEU A 138 8.61 9.92 -1.79
C LEU A 138 9.30 10.12 -0.45
N LEU A 139 8.62 9.74 0.64
CA LEU A 139 9.15 9.76 2.00
C LEU A 139 9.74 8.42 2.42
N TRP A 140 9.09 7.34 2.01
CA TRP A 140 9.48 5.99 2.39
C TRP A 140 8.97 4.98 1.35
N SER A 141 9.75 3.92 1.15
CA SER A 141 9.40 2.82 0.26
C SER A 141 9.82 1.49 0.89
N GLY A 142 9.02 0.46 0.65
CA GLY A 142 9.32 -0.90 1.06
C GLY A 142 8.70 -1.92 0.12
N GLU A 143 9.21 -3.13 0.18
CA GLU A 143 8.69 -4.28 -0.57
C GLU A 143 8.63 -5.50 0.34
N THR A 144 7.60 -6.31 0.19
CA THR A 144 7.48 -7.61 0.85
C THR A 144 7.11 -8.68 -0.15
N GLU A 145 7.57 -9.89 0.07
CA GLU A 145 7.15 -11.07 -0.67
C GLU A 145 6.45 -12.04 0.27
N SER A 146 5.29 -12.54 -0.12
CA SER A 146 4.52 -13.50 0.66
C SER A 146 3.95 -14.60 -0.20
N ALA A 147 3.73 -15.78 0.40
CA ALA A 147 2.97 -16.83 -0.26
C ALA A 147 1.51 -16.38 -0.48
N TYR A 148 1.00 -16.62 -1.68
CA TYR A 148 -0.40 -16.36 -1.99
C TYR A 148 -1.32 -17.17 -1.08
N SER A 149 -2.30 -16.54 -0.50
CA SER A 149 -3.33 -17.16 0.32
C SER A 149 -4.72 -16.84 -0.23
N LYS A 150 -5.58 -17.84 -0.30
CA LYS A 150 -7.00 -17.62 -0.59
C LYS A 150 -7.72 -16.89 0.54
N ASN A 151 -7.14 -16.86 1.73
CA ASN A 151 -7.65 -16.09 2.86
C ASN A 151 -7.08 -14.68 2.82
N PHE A 152 -7.71 -13.81 2.05
CA PHE A 152 -7.29 -12.43 1.84
C PHE A 152 -7.33 -11.60 3.13
N GLY A 153 -8.27 -11.85 4.02
CA GLY A 153 -8.32 -11.14 5.30
C GLY A 153 -7.12 -11.46 6.19
N LYS A 154 -6.63 -12.70 6.15
CA LYS A 154 -5.38 -13.06 6.85
C LYS A 154 -4.19 -12.35 6.22
N LEU A 155 -4.09 -12.38 4.90
CA LEU A 155 -3.01 -11.76 4.15
C LEU A 155 -2.97 -10.24 4.37
N ALA A 156 -4.13 -9.57 4.31
CA ALA A 156 -4.26 -8.14 4.58
C ALA A 156 -3.75 -7.78 5.99
N ARG A 157 -4.11 -8.57 7.01
CA ARG A 157 -3.62 -8.38 8.38
C ARG A 157 -2.12 -8.55 8.51
N GLU A 158 -1.55 -9.54 7.84
CA GLU A 158 -0.10 -9.79 7.86
C GLU A 158 0.67 -8.65 7.19
N TYR A 159 0.23 -8.20 6.03
CA TYR A 159 0.81 -7.05 5.34
C TYR A 159 0.72 -5.78 6.18
N ALA A 160 -0.45 -5.47 6.69
CA ALA A 160 -0.66 -4.27 7.47
C ALA A 160 0.22 -4.25 8.75
N ARG A 161 0.35 -5.40 9.43
CA ARG A 161 1.23 -5.53 10.60
C ARG A 161 2.70 -5.34 10.24
N ALA A 162 3.18 -6.03 9.20
CA ALA A 162 4.57 -5.93 8.76
C ALA A 162 4.91 -4.49 8.39
N LEU A 163 4.04 -3.84 7.61
CA LEU A 163 4.22 -2.47 7.17
C LEU A 163 4.24 -1.48 8.33
N VAL A 164 3.23 -1.51 9.21
CA VAL A 164 3.17 -0.58 10.35
C VAL A 164 4.33 -0.78 11.33
N THR A 165 4.75 -2.04 11.53
CA THR A 165 5.93 -2.35 12.36
C THR A 165 7.19 -1.72 11.76
N GLN A 166 7.35 -1.82 10.44
CA GLN A 166 8.52 -1.26 9.77
C GLN A 166 8.50 0.27 9.74
N LEU A 167 7.36 0.89 9.45
CA LEU A 167 7.21 2.35 9.51
C LEU A 167 7.57 2.92 10.90
N LYS A 168 7.23 2.17 11.97
CA LYS A 168 7.66 2.54 13.34
C LYS A 168 9.16 2.39 13.53
N LYS A 169 9.74 1.26 13.10
CA LYS A 169 11.17 0.99 13.20
C LYS A 169 11.99 2.06 12.48
N ASP A 170 11.52 2.48 11.33
CA ASP A 170 12.17 3.52 10.50
C ASP A 170 11.83 4.95 10.97
N LYS A 171 11.07 5.07 12.08
CA LYS A 171 10.67 6.37 12.67
C LYS A 171 9.87 7.27 11.71
N VAL A 172 9.16 6.67 10.78
CA VAL A 172 8.28 7.37 9.83
C VAL A 172 6.96 7.75 10.51
N ILE A 173 6.45 6.85 11.38
CA ILE A 173 5.25 7.06 12.18
C ILE A 173 5.51 6.73 13.66
N GLY A 174 4.74 7.36 14.55
CA GLY A 174 4.51 6.95 15.94
C GLY A 174 5.71 6.48 16.74
N THR A 175 6.70 7.36 16.97
CA THR A 175 7.53 7.23 18.17
C THR A 175 7.11 8.31 19.16
N LYS A 176 6.38 7.89 20.20
CA LYS A 176 6.39 8.69 21.44
C LYS A 176 7.74 8.54 22.12
#